data_84ca86adbee2546fc2d361593b82059f
#
_entry.id   84ca86adbee2546fc2d361593b82059f
#
_cell.length_a   1.000
_cell.length_b   1.000
_cell.length_c   1.000
_cell.angle_alpha   90.00
_cell.angle_beta   90.00
_cell.angle_gamma   90.00
#
_symmetry.space_group_name_H-M   'P 1'
#
loop_
_entity.id
_entity.type
_entity.pdbx_description
1 polymer ?
#
loop_
_entity_poly.entity_id
_entity_poly.type
_entity_poly.pdbx_seq_one_letter_code
_entity_poly.pdbx_strand_id
1 'polypeptide(L)'
;MNNYKKLAVTDVYPKVQSYQQISLIKNFIFWVENISSGDSSRNAIFVRPFLKKNLGAQNLIGDSFYLKSNFHGYGGKSYKCFFHKNKIYLIWVDQITNSLWYKIFEINIKDYKNTNYLINFTSSKQLT
;
A
#
# COMPACT_ATOMS: atom_id res chain seq x y z
N MET A 1 -20.42 -23.51 16.15
CA MET A 1 -19.32 -22.59 16.22
C MET A 1 -19.31 -21.77 14.98
N ASN A 2 -19.17 -20.57 15.21
CA ASN A 2 -18.98 -19.71 14.15
C ASN A 2 -17.65 -20.02 13.46
N ASN A 3 -17.72 -20.11 12.19
CA ASN A 3 -16.55 -20.37 11.39
C ASN A 3 -15.64 -19.19 11.27
N TYR A 4 -16.05 -18.08 11.84
CA TYR A 4 -15.13 -17.00 11.96
C TYR A 4 -14.18 -17.34 13.05
N LYS A 5 -13.09 -17.74 12.65
CA LYS A 5 -11.99 -17.60 13.54
C LYS A 5 -11.81 -16.12 13.71
N LYS A 6 -11.83 -15.67 14.93
CA LYS A 6 -11.46 -14.29 15.20
C LYS A 6 -10.04 -14.11 14.72
N LEU A 7 -9.88 -13.43 13.59
CA LEU A 7 -8.56 -13.21 13.04
C LEU A 7 -7.80 -12.27 13.94
N ALA A 8 -6.74 -12.73 14.53
CA ALA A 8 -5.77 -11.83 15.10
C ALA A 8 -5.04 -11.13 13.97
N VAL A 9 -4.59 -9.92 14.21
CA VAL A 9 -3.84 -9.20 13.20
C VAL A 9 -2.60 -9.98 12.79
N THR A 10 -2.01 -10.71 13.75
CA THR A 10 -0.85 -11.55 13.49
C THR A 10 -1.14 -12.71 12.54
N ASP A 11 -2.40 -13.13 12.40
CA ASP A 11 -2.75 -14.15 11.43
C ASP A 11 -2.69 -13.63 10.00
N VAL A 12 -2.85 -12.34 9.83
CA VAL A 12 -2.80 -11.68 8.54
C VAL A 12 -1.42 -11.08 8.30
N TYR A 13 -0.82 -10.51 9.34
CA TYR A 13 0.48 -9.83 9.27
C TYR A 13 1.41 -10.37 10.32
N PRO A 14 2.64 -10.72 9.94
CA PRO A 14 3.61 -11.23 10.91
C PRO A 14 4.19 -10.18 11.86
N LYS A 15 4.07 -8.88 11.53
CA LYS A 15 4.63 -7.79 12.34
C LYS A 15 3.60 -6.69 12.50
N VAL A 16 2.65 -6.93 13.36
CA VAL A 16 1.47 -6.07 13.48
C VAL A 16 1.80 -4.62 13.85
N GLN A 17 2.84 -4.40 14.65
CA GLN A 17 3.16 -3.05 15.12
C GLN A 17 3.64 -2.13 14.00
N SER A 18 4.00 -2.67 12.86
CA SER A 18 4.47 -1.88 11.72
C SER A 18 3.38 -1.49 10.74
N TYR A 19 2.20 -2.09 10.87
CA TYR A 19 1.17 -1.92 9.85
C TYR A 19 0.22 -0.80 10.23
N GLN A 20 0.07 0.16 9.33
CA GLN A 20 -0.74 1.34 9.54
C GLN A 20 -1.60 1.61 8.32
N GLN A 21 -2.67 2.37 8.51
CA GLN A 21 -3.48 2.92 7.42
C GLN A 21 -3.94 1.85 6.44
N ILE A 22 -4.60 0.82 6.96
CA ILE A 22 -5.04 -0.32 6.16
C ILE A 22 -6.25 0.07 5.33
N SER A 23 -6.24 -0.30 4.05
CA SER A 23 -7.36 -0.10 3.13
C SER A 23 -7.62 -1.38 2.37
N LEU A 24 -8.89 -1.61 2.04
CA LEU A 24 -9.29 -2.75 1.23
C LEU A 24 -10.03 -2.23 0.01
N ILE A 25 -9.48 -2.52 -1.17
CA ILE A 25 -10.08 -2.10 -2.44
C ILE A 25 -10.07 -3.29 -3.39
N LYS A 26 -11.24 -3.64 -3.90
CA LYS A 26 -11.42 -4.86 -4.66
C LYS A 26 -10.97 -6.04 -3.80
N ASN A 27 -10.12 -6.88 -4.30
CA ASN A 27 -9.60 -8.01 -3.55
C ASN A 27 -8.18 -7.79 -3.08
N PHE A 28 -7.78 -6.53 -2.97
CA PHE A 28 -6.43 -6.16 -2.55
C PHE A 28 -6.46 -5.45 -1.22
N ILE A 29 -5.49 -5.74 -0.39
CA ILE A 29 -5.28 -5.03 0.86
C ILE A 29 -4.04 -4.16 0.72
N PHE A 30 -4.17 -2.90 1.13
CA PHE A 30 -3.12 -1.91 1.10
C PHE A 30 -2.80 -1.50 2.52
N TRP A 31 -1.54 -1.23 2.81
CA TRP A 31 -1.15 -0.74 4.13
C TRP A 31 0.13 0.05 4.03
N VAL A 32 0.41 0.81 5.10
CA VAL A 32 1.67 1.53 5.25
C VAL A 32 2.54 0.75 6.22
N GLU A 33 3.79 0.63 5.87
CA GLU A 33 4.76 -0.06 6.71
C GLU A 33 6.06 0.71 6.71
N ASN A 34 6.69 0.79 7.88
CA ASN A 34 7.99 1.43 8.01
C ASN A 34 9.08 0.47 7.57
N ILE A 35 9.94 0.94 6.71
CA ILE A 35 11.10 0.18 6.23
C ILE A 35 12.34 0.82 6.83
N SER A 36 13.11 0.01 7.57
CA SER A 36 14.36 0.45 8.13
C SER A 36 15.52 -0.14 7.34
N SER A 37 16.48 0.70 7.00
CA SER A 37 17.67 0.28 6.28
C SER A 37 18.85 1.04 6.85
N GLY A 38 19.65 0.37 7.70
CA GLY A 38 20.74 1.04 8.39
C GLY A 38 20.23 2.14 9.29
N ASP A 39 20.75 3.34 9.11
CA ASP A 39 20.37 4.50 9.93
C ASP A 39 19.14 5.22 9.40
N SER A 40 18.61 4.80 8.28
CA SER A 40 17.45 5.46 7.69
C SER A 40 16.21 4.61 7.84
N SER A 41 15.07 5.27 7.93
CA SER A 41 13.78 4.61 7.92
C SER A 41 12.81 5.47 7.13
N ARG A 42 11.85 4.81 6.50
CA ARG A 42 10.82 5.51 5.74
C ARG A 42 9.57 4.68 5.72
N ASN A 43 8.46 5.32 5.47
CA ASN A 43 7.20 4.64 5.29
C ASN A 43 6.97 4.38 3.81
N ALA A 44 6.41 3.23 3.51
CA ALA A 44 6.10 2.83 2.15
C ALA A 44 4.69 2.24 2.11
N ILE A 45 4.14 2.14 0.92
CA ILE A 45 2.81 1.61 0.69
C ILE A 45 2.95 0.23 0.06
N PHE A 46 2.31 -0.76 0.68
CA PHE A 46 2.35 -2.13 0.21
C PHE A 46 0.97 -2.61 -0.18
N VAL A 47 0.92 -3.59 -1.05
CA VAL A 47 -0.32 -4.23 -1.49
C VAL A 47 -0.10 -5.73 -1.65
N ARG A 48 -1.13 -6.51 -1.38
CA ARG A 48 -1.21 -7.90 -1.78
C ARG A 48 -2.67 -8.32 -1.92
N PRO A 49 -2.93 -9.46 -2.59
CA PRO A 49 -4.30 -9.98 -2.63
C PRO A 49 -4.76 -10.37 -1.23
N PHE A 50 -5.96 -9.95 -0.86
CA PHE A 50 -6.45 -10.10 0.50
C PHE A 50 -6.60 -11.57 0.91
N LEU A 51 -7.18 -12.38 0.04
CA LEU A 51 -7.51 -13.77 0.38
C LEU A 51 -6.37 -14.75 0.15
N LYS A 52 -5.23 -14.28 -0.36
CA LYS A 52 -4.08 -15.14 -0.65
C LYS A 52 -2.90 -14.72 0.19
N LYS A 53 -3.01 -14.98 1.48
CA LYS A 53 -2.07 -14.45 2.47
C LYS A 53 -0.66 -15.05 2.41
N ASN A 54 -0.47 -16.14 1.67
CA ASN A 54 0.85 -16.70 1.46
C ASN A 54 1.61 -16.06 0.29
N LEU A 55 0.99 -15.11 -0.38
CA LEU A 55 1.68 -14.34 -1.41
C LEU A 55 2.37 -13.14 -0.79
N GLY A 56 3.51 -12.77 -1.37
CA GLY A 56 4.28 -11.64 -0.90
C GLY A 56 3.61 -10.30 -1.15
N ALA A 57 4.18 -9.25 -0.59
CA ALA A 57 3.68 -7.89 -0.74
C ALA A 57 4.47 -7.14 -1.79
N GLN A 58 3.79 -6.25 -2.51
CA GLN A 58 4.41 -5.39 -3.51
C GLN A 58 4.52 -3.98 -2.94
N ASN A 59 5.71 -3.38 -3.04
CA ASN A 59 5.94 -1.98 -2.67
C ASN A 59 5.52 -1.11 -3.85
N LEU A 60 4.61 -0.17 -3.63
CA LEU A 60 3.99 0.58 -4.71
C LEU A 60 4.72 1.86 -5.07
N ILE A 61 5.42 2.48 -4.13
CA ILE A 61 6.05 3.79 -4.40
C ILE A 61 7.57 3.71 -4.54
N GLY A 62 8.15 2.53 -4.35
CA GLY A 62 9.57 2.33 -4.57
C GLY A 62 10.44 3.04 -3.56
N ASP A 63 11.70 3.23 -3.92
CA ASP A 63 12.71 3.77 -3.01
C ASP A 63 12.87 5.27 -3.08
N SER A 64 12.25 5.91 -4.07
CA SER A 64 12.44 7.34 -4.31
C SER A 64 11.53 8.22 -3.47
N PHE A 65 10.56 7.65 -2.80
CA PHE A 65 9.56 8.43 -2.07
C PHE A 65 9.56 8.06 -0.60
N TYR A 66 9.32 9.07 0.23
CA TYR A 66 9.18 8.91 1.67
C TYR A 66 7.76 9.32 2.02
N LEU A 67 6.90 8.35 2.24
CA LEU A 67 5.51 8.63 2.58
C LEU A 67 5.45 9.41 3.89
N LYS A 68 4.68 10.49 3.90
CA LYS A 68 4.55 11.31 5.10
C LYS A 68 3.88 10.51 6.21
N SER A 69 4.52 10.47 7.39
CA SER A 69 4.07 9.60 8.45
C SER A 69 3.04 10.25 9.37
N ASN A 70 3.16 11.54 9.61
CA ASN A 70 2.28 12.25 10.54
C ASN A 70 1.42 13.23 9.76
N PHE A 71 0.31 12.74 9.27
CA PHE A 71 -0.62 13.57 8.54
C PHE A 71 -1.82 13.85 9.43
N HIS A 72 -1.85 15.02 10.03
CA HIS A 72 -2.93 15.44 10.89
C HIS A 72 -4.06 16.07 10.07
N GLY A 73 -5.29 15.81 10.46
CA GLY A 73 -6.45 16.22 9.72
C GLY A 73 -6.86 15.16 8.70
N TYR A 74 -8.00 15.29 8.10
CA TYR A 74 -8.50 14.42 7.02
C TYR A 74 -8.38 12.92 7.30
N GLY A 75 -8.63 12.50 8.54
CA GLY A 75 -8.58 11.09 8.89
C GLY A 75 -7.19 10.52 9.07
N GLY A 76 -6.16 11.35 8.99
CA GLY A 76 -4.80 10.92 9.30
C GLY A 76 -4.14 9.99 8.29
N LYS A 77 -4.66 9.90 7.09
CA LYS A 77 -4.08 9.02 6.08
C LYS A 77 -3.11 9.77 5.19
N SER A 78 -1.96 9.14 4.92
CA SER A 78 -0.92 9.70 4.06
C SER A 78 -1.12 9.32 2.60
N TYR A 79 -2.03 8.42 2.33
CA TYR A 79 -2.33 8.00 0.99
C TYR A 79 -3.82 7.70 0.85
N LYS A 80 -4.27 7.66 -0.38
CA LYS A 80 -5.61 7.20 -0.72
C LYS A 80 -5.55 6.47 -2.04
N CYS A 81 -6.34 5.43 -2.17
CA CYS A 81 -6.44 4.72 -3.43
C CYS A 81 -7.90 4.44 -3.76
N PHE A 82 -8.20 4.35 -5.04
CA PHE A 82 -9.53 4.03 -5.51
C PHE A 82 -9.44 3.28 -6.83
N PHE A 83 -10.51 2.58 -7.15
CA PHE A 83 -10.60 1.72 -8.32
C PHE A 83 -11.51 2.35 -9.36
N HIS A 84 -11.08 2.32 -10.61
CA HIS A 84 -11.91 2.75 -11.73
C HIS A 84 -11.43 2.09 -13.01
N LYS A 85 -12.33 1.41 -13.70
CA LYS A 85 -12.07 0.78 -15.01
C LYS A 85 -10.81 -0.09 -15.02
N ASN A 86 -10.76 -1.04 -14.10
CA ASN A 86 -9.66 -1.99 -13.97
C ASN A 86 -8.31 -1.34 -13.62
N LYS A 87 -8.33 -0.14 -13.09
CA LYS A 87 -7.14 0.57 -12.67
C LYS A 87 -7.26 0.99 -11.22
N ILE A 88 -6.13 1.00 -10.55
CA ILE A 88 -6.01 1.54 -9.20
C ILE A 88 -5.30 2.87 -9.29
N TYR A 89 -5.93 3.90 -8.74
CA TYR A 89 -5.35 5.23 -8.67
C TYR A 89 -4.83 5.43 -7.26
N LEU A 90 -3.56 5.70 -7.13
CA LEU A 90 -2.91 5.89 -5.85
C LEU A 90 -2.43 7.34 -5.75
N ILE A 91 -2.82 8.01 -4.66
CA ILE A 91 -2.39 9.36 -4.35
C ILE A 91 -1.73 9.33 -2.99
N TRP A 92 -0.58 9.95 -2.86
CA TRP A 92 0.13 9.99 -1.58
C TRP A 92 0.81 11.33 -1.37
N VAL A 93 1.15 11.58 -0.11
CA VAL A 93 1.92 12.78 0.26
C VAL A 93 3.36 12.35 0.47
N ASP A 94 4.26 12.97 -0.28
CA ASP A 94 5.69 12.72 -0.15
C ASP A 94 6.28 13.65 0.89
N GLN A 95 7.00 13.09 1.85
CA GLN A 95 7.56 13.87 2.94
C GLN A 95 8.69 14.80 2.50
N ILE A 96 9.47 14.38 1.52
CA ILE A 96 10.63 15.15 1.08
C ILE A 96 10.19 16.42 0.35
N THR A 97 9.29 16.28 -0.61
CA THR A 97 8.81 17.43 -1.38
C THR A 97 7.63 18.11 -0.74
N ASN A 98 7.01 17.48 0.25
CA ASN A 98 5.78 17.94 0.89
C ASN A 98 4.68 18.21 -0.13
N SER A 99 4.59 17.37 -1.13
CA SER A 99 3.67 17.51 -2.26
C SER A 99 2.85 16.25 -2.43
N LEU A 100 1.74 16.39 -3.14
CA LEU A 100 0.93 15.26 -3.54
C LEU A 100 1.49 14.68 -4.82
N TRP A 101 1.57 13.36 -4.83
CA TRP A 101 1.98 12.58 -5.99
C TRP A 101 0.91 11.58 -6.31
N TYR A 102 0.85 11.12 -7.55
CA TYR A 102 -0.06 10.06 -7.93
C TYR A 102 0.58 9.12 -8.92
N LYS A 103 0.01 7.94 -8.99
CA LYS A 103 0.41 6.90 -9.91
C LYS A 103 -0.80 6.04 -10.22
N ILE A 104 -0.89 5.59 -11.45
CA ILE A 104 -1.98 4.73 -11.87
C ILE A 104 -1.41 3.36 -12.18
N PHE A 105 -2.07 2.34 -11.65
CA PHE A 105 -1.69 0.95 -11.85
C PHE A 105 -2.80 0.21 -12.56
N GLU A 106 -2.42 -0.78 -13.34
CA GLU A 106 -3.35 -1.71 -13.95
C GLU A 106 -3.34 -3.01 -13.17
N ILE A 107 -4.50 -3.61 -12.94
CA ILE A 107 -4.58 -4.86 -12.20
C ILE A 107 -4.14 -6.00 -13.10
N ASN A 108 -3.16 -6.77 -12.62
CA ASN A 108 -2.64 -7.94 -13.31
C ASN A 108 -3.02 -9.18 -12.52
N ILE A 109 -4.16 -9.78 -12.87
CA ILE A 109 -4.68 -10.95 -12.15
C ILE A 109 -4.12 -12.26 -12.68
N LYS A 110 -3.36 -12.23 -13.76
CA LYS A 110 -2.92 -13.46 -14.42
C LYS A 110 -1.66 -14.06 -13.83
N ASP A 111 -0.90 -13.29 -13.08
CA ASP A 111 0.40 -13.74 -12.62
C ASP A 111 0.58 -13.44 -11.12
N TYR A 112 0.09 -14.38 -10.31
CA TYR A 112 0.32 -14.30 -8.87
C TYR A 112 1.60 -15.00 -8.43
N LYS A 113 2.42 -15.45 -9.36
CA LYS A 113 3.65 -16.17 -9.02
C LYS A 113 4.74 -15.25 -8.52
N ASN A 114 4.72 -14.01 -8.96
CA ASN A 114 5.61 -12.98 -8.44
C ASN A 114 4.73 -11.86 -7.87
N THR A 115 5.36 -10.88 -7.22
CA THR A 115 4.62 -9.87 -6.46
C THR A 115 4.18 -8.68 -7.33
N ASN A 116 3.91 -8.92 -8.61
CA ASN A 116 3.50 -7.86 -9.53
C ASN A 116 1.99 -7.91 -9.77
N TYR A 117 1.22 -7.69 -8.69
CA TYR A 117 -0.23 -7.66 -8.77
C TYR A 117 -0.74 -6.43 -9.50
N LEU A 118 -0.02 -5.35 -9.35
CA LEU A 118 -0.35 -4.08 -9.99
C LEU A 118 0.82 -3.68 -10.88
N ILE A 119 0.51 -3.43 -12.15
CA ILE A 119 1.50 -3.04 -13.15
C ILE A 119 1.41 -1.54 -13.36
N ASN A 120 2.53 -0.88 -13.50
CA ASN A 120 2.56 0.56 -13.72
C ASN A 120 1.85 0.91 -15.03
N PHE A 121 0.80 1.70 -14.95
CA PHE A 121 0.16 2.29 -16.11
C PHE A 121 0.75 3.66 -16.42
N THR A 122 1.08 4.41 -15.39
CA THR A 122 1.81 5.68 -15.53
C THR A 122 3.05 5.63 -14.66
N SER A 123 3.98 6.54 -14.89
CA SER A 123 5.02 6.84 -13.92
C SER A 123 4.42 7.63 -12.76
N SER A 124 5.20 7.79 -11.69
CA SER A 124 4.80 8.66 -10.59
C SER A 124 4.82 10.11 -11.06
N LYS A 125 3.76 10.85 -10.75
CA LYS A 125 3.62 12.24 -11.19
C LYS A 125 3.24 13.11 -10.02
N GLN A 126 3.82 14.30 -9.99
CA GLN A 126 3.50 15.28 -8.96
C GLN A 126 2.19 15.96 -9.30
N LEU A 127 1.30 16.02 -8.32
CA LEU A 127 -0.02 16.60 -8.49
C LEU A 127 -0.07 18.05 -8.08
N THR A 128 0.77 18.43 -7.11
CA THR A 128 0.77 19.82 -6.59
C THR A 128 2.13 20.49 -6.68
#